data_6d412b2cba315fbbfe31837a785e9230
#
_entry.id   6d412b2cba315fbbfe31837a785e9230
#
_cell.length_a   1.000
_cell.length_b   1.000
_cell.length_c   1.000
_cell.angle_alpha   90.00
_cell.angle_beta   90.00
_cell.angle_gamma   90.00
#
_symmetry.space_group_name_H-M   'P 1'
#
loop_
_entity.id
_entity.type
_entity.pdbx_description
1 polymer ?
#
loop_
_entity_poly.entity_id
_entity_poly.type
_entity_poly.pdbx_seq_one_letter_code
_entity_poly.pdbx_strand_id
1 'polypeptide(L)'
;IGVGTTELHVARPFSDIINRKYLLLNFKSPNFLKSGESQMTGSAGQKRVPRFFFENNPIPFPPLQEQERIIIRFTQLMSLCDQLEQQSLTSLDAHQQLVETLLGTLTDSQNVEELAENWARISEHFDTLFTTEASVDALKQTILQLAVMGKLVPQDPNDEPASELLKRIAQKKAQLVKEGKIKKQKPLPPISDEEKPFELPEGWVWCRLGSIYNFLNGYAFKSEWFTSVGLRLLRNANIAHGVTNWKDVVHIPNDMISDFENYILSENDIVISLDRPIINTGLKYAIISKSDLPCLLLQRVAKFKNY
;
A
#
# COMPACT_ATOMS: atom_id res chain seq x y z
N ILE A 1 -45.45 -11.04 -13.42
CA ILE A 1 -46.01 -11.05 -12.04
C ILE A 1 -44.90 -11.44 -11.10
N GLY A 2 -44.48 -10.51 -10.24
CA GLY A 2 -43.48 -10.78 -9.22
C GLY A 2 -44.17 -11.08 -7.88
N VAL A 3 -43.59 -11.99 -7.09
CA VAL A 3 -43.96 -12.27 -5.70
C VAL A 3 -42.92 -11.65 -4.76
N GLY A 4 -43.39 -10.98 -3.71
CA GLY A 4 -42.54 -10.38 -2.68
C GLY A 4 -42.65 -11.13 -1.36
N THR A 5 -41.66 -11.00 -0.52
CA THR A 5 -41.69 -11.52 0.87
C THR A 5 -42.46 -10.58 1.79
N THR A 6 -42.78 -11.04 3.00
CA THR A 6 -43.45 -10.24 4.04
C THR A 6 -42.60 -9.02 4.52
N GLU A 7 -41.36 -8.95 4.14
CA GLU A 7 -40.42 -7.86 4.49
C GLU A 7 -40.49 -6.66 3.52
N LEU A 8 -41.35 -6.77 2.46
CA LEU A 8 -41.51 -5.72 1.46
C LEU A 8 -42.87 -5.00 1.59
N HIS A 9 -42.82 -3.68 1.63
CA HIS A 9 -44.02 -2.83 1.52
C HIS A 9 -44.23 -2.48 0.07
N VAL A 10 -45.45 -2.81 -0.45
CA VAL A 10 -45.85 -2.50 -1.81
C VAL A 10 -46.84 -1.34 -1.77
N ALA A 11 -46.46 -0.17 -2.29
CA ALA A 11 -47.33 0.98 -2.43
C ALA A 11 -47.96 0.98 -3.82
N ARG A 12 -49.30 1.03 -3.89
CA ARG A 12 -50.07 1.15 -5.15
C ARG A 12 -50.96 2.39 -5.08
N PRO A 13 -50.93 3.26 -6.08
CA PRO A 13 -51.82 4.41 -6.10
C PRO A 13 -53.26 3.95 -6.27
N PHE A 14 -54.22 4.64 -5.66
CA PHE A 14 -55.63 4.40 -5.81
C PHE A 14 -56.18 4.81 -7.20
N SER A 15 -55.41 5.63 -7.94
CA SER A 15 -55.80 6.18 -9.22
C SER A 15 -54.55 6.53 -10.05
N ASP A 16 -54.74 6.63 -11.37
CA ASP A 16 -53.68 6.99 -12.32
C ASP A 16 -53.33 8.49 -12.33
N ILE A 17 -53.97 9.29 -11.47
CA ILE A 17 -53.67 10.71 -11.29
C ILE A 17 -52.41 10.96 -10.43
N ILE A 18 -51.69 9.91 -10.02
CA ILE A 18 -50.45 10.02 -9.27
C ILE A 18 -49.33 9.44 -10.12
N ASN A 19 -48.30 10.26 -10.36
CA ASN A 19 -47.09 9.78 -11.00
C ASN A 19 -46.25 8.97 -10.02
N ARG A 20 -46.10 7.66 -10.28
CA ARG A 20 -45.36 6.73 -9.40
C ARG A 20 -43.87 7.13 -9.26
N LYS A 21 -43.28 7.73 -10.29
CA LYS A 21 -41.91 8.20 -10.25
C LYS A 21 -41.76 9.40 -9.31
N TYR A 22 -42.78 10.27 -9.26
CA TYR A 22 -42.81 11.39 -8.32
C TYR A 22 -42.84 10.89 -6.86
N LEU A 23 -43.68 9.90 -6.57
CA LEU A 23 -43.69 9.27 -5.24
C LEU A 23 -42.32 8.70 -4.88
N LEU A 24 -41.63 8.03 -5.81
CA LEU A 24 -40.30 7.49 -5.61
C LEU A 24 -39.28 8.58 -5.29
N LEU A 25 -39.38 9.77 -5.90
CA LEU A 25 -38.52 10.91 -5.56
C LEU A 25 -38.69 11.34 -4.10
N ASN A 26 -39.91 11.40 -3.61
CA ASN A 26 -40.16 11.72 -2.20
C ASN A 26 -39.51 10.70 -1.28
N PHE A 27 -39.62 9.41 -1.58
CA PHE A 27 -38.98 8.34 -0.78
C PHE A 27 -37.46 8.39 -0.80
N LYS A 28 -36.85 8.89 -1.87
CA LYS A 28 -35.42 9.08 -1.99
C LYS A 28 -34.92 10.43 -1.42
N SER A 29 -35.84 11.31 -1.02
CA SER A 29 -35.43 12.63 -0.51
C SER A 29 -34.67 12.50 0.82
N PRO A 30 -33.64 13.35 1.07
CA PRO A 30 -32.87 13.30 2.29
C PRO A 30 -33.71 13.43 3.57
N ASN A 31 -34.76 14.27 3.52
CA ASN A 31 -35.67 14.47 4.65
C ASN A 31 -36.48 13.22 4.97
N PHE A 32 -36.99 12.52 3.94
CA PHE A 32 -37.74 11.28 4.13
C PHE A 32 -36.83 10.18 4.69
N LEU A 33 -35.62 10.03 4.14
CA LEU A 33 -34.66 9.02 4.59
C LEU A 33 -34.24 9.26 6.03
N LYS A 34 -33.89 10.49 6.41
CA LYS A 34 -33.53 10.86 7.77
C LYS A 34 -34.68 10.63 8.76
N SER A 35 -35.90 10.99 8.39
CA SER A 35 -37.09 10.73 9.21
C SER A 35 -37.36 9.24 9.37
N GLY A 36 -37.23 8.47 8.29
CA GLY A 36 -37.38 7.01 8.30
C GLY A 36 -36.33 6.32 9.17
N GLU A 37 -35.10 6.76 9.09
CA GLU A 37 -34.00 6.22 9.92
C GLU A 37 -34.27 6.40 11.42
N SER A 38 -34.79 7.56 11.82
CA SER A 38 -35.16 7.83 13.23
C SER A 38 -36.31 6.96 13.75
N GLN A 39 -37.16 6.44 12.85
CA GLN A 39 -38.31 5.60 13.18
C GLN A 39 -38.04 4.09 13.03
N MET A 40 -36.81 3.71 12.68
CA MET A 40 -36.44 2.30 12.55
C MET A 40 -36.49 1.60 13.90
N THR A 41 -37.11 0.41 13.93
CA THR A 41 -37.18 -0.48 15.09
C THR A 41 -36.45 -1.78 14.81
N GLY A 42 -35.95 -2.45 15.85
CA GLY A 42 -35.25 -3.74 15.76
C GLY A 42 -33.82 -3.71 16.30
N SER A 43 -33.23 -4.88 16.43
CA SER A 43 -31.84 -5.05 16.90
C SER A 43 -30.82 -4.73 15.78
N ALA A 44 -29.55 -4.55 16.17
CA ALA A 44 -28.45 -4.28 15.24
C ALA A 44 -28.42 -5.33 14.10
N GLY A 45 -28.44 -4.85 12.85
CA GLY A 45 -28.46 -5.69 11.65
C GLY A 45 -29.84 -6.10 11.12
N GLN A 46 -30.94 -5.85 11.87
CA GLN A 46 -32.32 -6.16 11.47
C GLN A 46 -33.28 -4.99 11.71
N LYS A 47 -32.84 -3.78 11.42
CA LYS A 47 -33.68 -2.58 11.55
C LYS A 47 -34.76 -2.56 10.47
N ARG A 48 -36.00 -2.25 10.86
CA ARG A 48 -37.17 -2.17 9.97
C ARG A 48 -37.85 -0.83 10.13
N VAL A 49 -38.28 -0.26 9.01
CA VAL A 49 -39.16 0.91 9.02
C VAL A 49 -40.60 0.41 9.12
N PRO A 50 -41.36 0.82 10.15
CA PRO A 50 -42.74 0.34 10.34
C PRO A 50 -43.66 0.88 9.23
N ARG A 51 -44.66 0.09 8.83
CA ARG A 51 -45.68 0.48 7.83
C ARG A 51 -46.39 1.79 8.19
N PHE A 52 -46.62 1.99 9.48
CA PHE A 52 -47.25 3.21 10.01
C PHE A 52 -46.45 4.49 9.61
N PHE A 53 -45.11 4.42 9.54
CA PHE A 53 -44.30 5.54 9.09
C PHE A 53 -44.65 5.95 7.63
N PHE A 54 -44.74 4.98 6.73
CA PHE A 54 -45.06 5.28 5.34
C PHE A 54 -46.52 5.84 5.17
N GLU A 55 -47.46 5.32 5.93
CA GLU A 55 -48.86 5.72 5.86
C GLU A 55 -49.11 7.12 6.42
N ASN A 56 -48.37 7.52 7.44
CA ASN A 56 -48.55 8.78 8.16
C ASN A 56 -47.52 9.87 7.83
N ASN A 57 -46.53 9.57 7.01
CA ASN A 57 -45.55 10.58 6.65
C ASN A 57 -46.15 11.57 5.62
N PRO A 58 -46.16 12.87 5.93
CA PRO A 58 -46.67 13.88 5.01
C PRO A 58 -45.76 14.01 3.78
N ILE A 59 -46.32 14.07 2.59
CA ILE A 59 -45.61 14.32 1.35
C ILE A 59 -46.21 15.56 0.64
N PRO A 60 -45.37 16.38 -0.02
CA PRO A 60 -45.87 17.42 -0.89
C PRO A 60 -46.57 16.80 -2.10
N PHE A 61 -47.74 17.29 -2.45
CA PHE A 61 -48.58 16.68 -3.50
C PHE A 61 -49.00 17.72 -4.54
N PRO A 62 -48.18 17.96 -5.58
CA PRO A 62 -48.49 18.91 -6.65
C PRO A 62 -49.52 18.31 -7.65
N PRO A 63 -50.16 19.16 -8.48
CA PRO A 63 -51.01 18.71 -9.58
C PRO A 63 -50.29 17.74 -10.53
N LEU A 64 -51.02 16.81 -11.16
CA LEU A 64 -50.43 15.75 -11.99
C LEU A 64 -49.50 16.27 -13.09
N GLN A 65 -49.87 17.31 -13.79
CA GLN A 65 -49.04 17.92 -14.83
C GLN A 65 -47.74 18.50 -14.26
N GLU A 66 -47.74 18.99 -13.02
CA GLU A 66 -46.56 19.45 -12.33
C GLU A 66 -45.67 18.30 -11.88
N GLN A 67 -46.26 17.20 -11.39
CA GLN A 67 -45.50 15.96 -11.11
C GLN A 67 -44.74 15.49 -12.35
N GLU A 68 -45.37 15.52 -13.53
CA GLU A 68 -44.73 15.14 -14.79
C GLU A 68 -43.57 16.07 -15.17
N ARG A 69 -43.75 17.39 -15.06
CA ARG A 69 -42.69 18.37 -15.31
C ARG A 69 -41.51 18.20 -14.35
N ILE A 70 -41.80 17.94 -13.08
CA ILE A 70 -40.75 17.66 -12.06
C ILE A 70 -39.96 16.41 -12.45
N ILE A 71 -40.61 15.31 -12.82
CA ILE A 71 -39.94 14.09 -13.23
C ILE A 71 -39.08 14.28 -14.48
N ILE A 72 -39.60 14.97 -15.50
CA ILE A 72 -38.83 15.27 -16.71
C ILE A 72 -37.57 16.06 -16.35
N ARG A 73 -37.72 17.14 -15.57
CA ARG A 73 -36.57 17.98 -15.17
C ARG A 73 -35.58 17.25 -14.29
N PHE A 74 -36.05 16.48 -13.32
CA PHE A 74 -35.22 15.63 -12.48
C PHE A 74 -34.38 14.65 -13.32
N THR A 75 -35.04 13.94 -14.26
CA THR A 75 -34.34 12.96 -15.11
C THR A 75 -33.30 13.63 -15.99
N GLN A 76 -33.57 14.81 -16.53
CA GLN A 76 -32.57 15.58 -17.29
C GLN A 76 -31.37 15.98 -16.45
N LEU A 77 -31.60 16.47 -15.23
CA LEU A 77 -30.50 16.89 -14.33
C LEU A 77 -29.68 15.70 -13.85
N MET A 78 -30.32 14.59 -13.50
CA MET A 78 -29.60 13.37 -13.11
C MET A 78 -28.77 12.80 -14.25
N SER A 79 -29.29 12.79 -15.47
CA SER A 79 -28.52 12.38 -16.65
C SER A 79 -27.31 13.29 -16.90
N LEU A 80 -27.43 14.59 -16.62
CA LEU A 80 -26.28 15.50 -16.68
C LEU A 80 -25.23 15.19 -15.59
N CYS A 81 -25.68 14.88 -14.37
CA CYS A 81 -24.79 14.44 -13.30
C CYS A 81 -24.03 13.16 -13.68
N ASP A 82 -24.75 12.16 -14.23
CA ASP A 82 -24.15 10.89 -14.68
C ASP A 82 -23.11 11.14 -15.79
N GLN A 83 -23.38 12.06 -16.71
CA GLN A 83 -22.43 12.46 -17.76
C GLN A 83 -21.18 13.14 -17.18
N LEU A 84 -21.34 14.04 -16.21
CA LEU A 84 -20.23 14.72 -15.55
C LEU A 84 -19.36 13.74 -14.75
N GLU A 85 -20.00 12.80 -14.06
CA GLU A 85 -19.29 11.74 -13.35
C GLU A 85 -18.46 10.87 -14.31
N GLN A 86 -19.06 10.43 -15.41
CA GLN A 86 -18.36 9.66 -16.44
C GLN A 86 -17.20 10.43 -17.09
N GLN A 87 -17.39 11.73 -17.38
CA GLN A 87 -16.33 12.57 -17.93
C GLN A 87 -15.18 12.74 -16.93
N SER A 88 -15.50 12.91 -15.64
CA SER A 88 -14.50 13.02 -14.59
C SER A 88 -13.67 11.75 -14.48
N LEU A 89 -14.30 10.57 -14.44
CA LEU A 89 -13.60 9.29 -14.38
C LEU A 89 -12.72 9.08 -15.62
N THR A 90 -13.24 9.35 -16.82
CA THR A 90 -12.46 9.22 -18.07
C THR A 90 -11.27 10.18 -18.09
N SER A 91 -11.43 11.40 -17.59
CA SER A 91 -10.33 12.38 -17.49
C SER A 91 -9.24 11.93 -16.51
N LEU A 92 -9.63 11.33 -15.36
CA LEU A 92 -8.67 10.79 -14.40
C LEU A 92 -7.88 9.62 -14.98
N ASP A 93 -8.54 8.70 -15.68
CA ASP A 93 -7.88 7.56 -16.34
C ASP A 93 -6.90 8.04 -17.42
N ALA A 94 -7.32 9.00 -18.26
CA ALA A 94 -6.47 9.57 -19.29
C ALA A 94 -5.24 10.30 -18.68
N HIS A 95 -5.45 11.02 -17.58
CA HIS A 95 -4.37 11.67 -16.84
C HIS A 95 -3.38 10.64 -16.28
N GLN A 96 -3.87 9.57 -15.66
CA GLN A 96 -3.03 8.49 -15.13
C GLN A 96 -2.18 7.84 -16.24
N GLN A 97 -2.80 7.51 -17.37
CA GLN A 97 -2.10 6.93 -18.53
C GLN A 97 -1.03 7.88 -19.09
N LEU A 98 -1.32 9.18 -19.15
CA LEU A 98 -0.35 10.18 -19.58
C LEU A 98 0.87 10.22 -18.65
N VAL A 99 0.64 10.27 -17.33
CA VAL A 99 1.72 10.27 -16.33
C VAL A 99 2.56 9.00 -16.44
N GLU A 100 1.94 7.83 -16.49
CA GLU A 100 2.63 6.55 -16.62
C GLU A 100 3.47 6.48 -17.91
N THR A 101 2.93 6.95 -19.03
CA THR A 101 3.64 7.01 -20.31
C THR A 101 4.85 7.94 -20.23
N LEU A 102 4.68 9.15 -19.69
CA LEU A 102 5.77 10.11 -19.55
C LEU A 102 6.86 9.61 -18.59
N LEU A 103 6.49 9.03 -17.44
CA LEU A 103 7.46 8.44 -16.52
C LEU A 103 8.17 7.23 -17.11
N GLY A 104 7.49 6.44 -17.96
CA GLY A 104 8.09 5.35 -18.71
C GLY A 104 9.23 5.82 -19.62
N THR A 105 9.11 6.99 -20.25
CA THR A 105 10.20 7.53 -21.10
C THR A 105 11.50 7.77 -20.32
N LEU A 106 11.43 8.03 -19.01
CA LEU A 106 12.63 8.20 -18.18
C LEU A 106 13.37 6.88 -17.97
N THR A 107 12.65 5.80 -17.66
CA THR A 107 13.26 4.48 -17.47
C THR A 107 13.79 3.89 -18.77
N ASP A 108 13.14 4.19 -19.89
CA ASP A 108 13.47 3.67 -21.21
C ASP A 108 14.56 4.48 -21.93
N SER A 109 14.92 5.67 -21.43
CA SER A 109 15.97 6.52 -22.00
C SER A 109 17.30 5.74 -22.15
N GLN A 110 17.91 5.83 -23.32
CA GLN A 110 19.11 5.04 -23.67
C GLN A 110 20.42 5.71 -23.23
N ASN A 111 20.41 7.02 -23.01
CA ASN A 111 21.56 7.80 -22.63
C ASN A 111 21.16 8.98 -21.71
N VAL A 112 22.17 9.68 -21.19
CA VAL A 112 22.00 10.78 -20.23
C VAL A 112 21.30 11.98 -20.87
N GLU A 113 21.58 12.26 -22.15
CA GLU A 113 20.99 13.38 -22.88
C GLU A 113 19.49 13.17 -23.06
N GLU A 114 19.08 11.99 -23.50
CA GLU A 114 17.66 11.63 -23.66
C GLU A 114 16.92 11.67 -22.32
N LEU A 115 17.55 11.16 -21.25
CA LEU A 115 16.99 11.24 -19.90
C LEU A 115 16.76 12.69 -19.47
N ALA A 116 17.75 13.57 -19.72
CA ALA A 116 17.67 14.98 -19.37
C ALA A 116 16.55 15.70 -20.15
N GLU A 117 16.42 15.42 -21.46
CA GLU A 117 15.34 15.96 -22.30
C GLU A 117 13.96 15.49 -21.83
N ASN A 118 13.80 14.20 -21.54
CA ASN A 118 12.56 13.65 -21.03
C ASN A 118 12.21 14.25 -19.67
N TRP A 119 13.19 14.40 -18.77
CA TRP A 119 12.99 15.04 -17.50
C TRP A 119 12.61 16.51 -17.62
N ALA A 120 13.28 17.27 -18.50
CA ALA A 120 12.95 18.67 -18.76
C ALA A 120 11.49 18.85 -19.18
N ARG A 121 10.99 18.00 -20.08
CA ARG A 121 9.59 17.98 -20.52
C ARG A 121 8.61 17.69 -19.38
N ILE A 122 8.92 16.73 -18.51
CA ILE A 122 8.08 16.40 -17.35
C ILE A 122 8.10 17.55 -16.34
N SER A 123 9.28 18.13 -16.05
CA SER A 123 9.44 19.20 -15.07
C SER A 123 8.75 20.51 -15.48
N GLU A 124 8.64 20.81 -16.77
CA GLU A 124 7.88 21.95 -17.28
C GLU A 124 6.39 21.88 -16.91
N HIS A 125 5.86 20.65 -16.79
CA HIS A 125 4.46 20.40 -16.49
C HIS A 125 4.23 19.77 -15.10
N PHE A 126 5.21 19.89 -14.20
CA PHE A 126 5.23 19.19 -12.91
C PHE A 126 3.94 19.40 -12.10
N ASP A 127 3.50 20.63 -11.94
CA ASP A 127 2.34 20.99 -11.13
C ASP A 127 1.01 20.49 -11.72
N THR A 128 0.98 20.19 -13.02
CA THR A 128 -0.23 19.65 -13.68
C THR A 128 -0.23 18.13 -13.75
N LEU A 129 0.95 17.50 -13.80
CA LEU A 129 1.08 16.05 -13.87
C LEU A 129 0.95 15.37 -12.50
N PHE A 130 1.47 15.98 -11.44
CA PHE A 130 1.53 15.34 -10.11
C PHE A 130 0.51 15.93 -9.13
N THR A 131 -0.77 15.91 -9.55
CA THR A 131 -1.90 16.46 -8.80
C THR A 131 -2.65 15.43 -7.96
N THR A 132 -2.43 14.13 -8.21
CA THR A 132 -3.10 13.02 -7.52
C THR A 132 -2.10 12.20 -6.72
N GLU A 133 -2.57 11.52 -5.67
CA GLU A 133 -1.76 10.60 -4.88
C GLU A 133 -1.15 9.51 -5.77
N ALA A 134 -1.94 8.95 -6.70
CA ALA A 134 -1.48 7.93 -7.64
C ALA A 134 -0.34 8.43 -8.54
N SER A 135 -0.43 9.66 -9.07
CA SER A 135 0.63 10.23 -9.93
C SER A 135 1.91 10.51 -9.14
N VAL A 136 1.80 10.98 -7.90
CA VAL A 136 2.96 11.19 -7.01
C VAL A 136 3.61 9.86 -6.63
N ASP A 137 2.83 8.81 -6.35
CA ASP A 137 3.37 7.50 -6.04
C ASP A 137 4.04 6.86 -7.27
N ALA A 138 3.48 7.04 -8.47
CA ALA A 138 4.13 6.62 -9.71
C ALA A 138 5.50 7.31 -9.90
N LEU A 139 5.59 8.62 -9.63
CA LEU A 139 6.86 9.35 -9.66
C LEU A 139 7.88 8.79 -8.66
N LYS A 140 7.47 8.54 -7.41
CA LYS A 140 8.34 7.93 -6.39
C LYS A 140 8.89 6.58 -6.84
N GLN A 141 8.04 5.72 -7.42
CA GLN A 141 8.46 4.42 -7.94
C GLN A 141 9.44 4.57 -9.11
N THR A 142 9.21 5.52 -10.01
CA THR A 142 10.13 5.82 -11.12
C THR A 142 11.50 6.29 -10.61
N ILE A 143 11.52 7.18 -9.61
CA ILE A 143 12.79 7.63 -8.99
C ILE A 143 13.55 6.44 -8.38
N LEU A 144 12.86 5.55 -7.66
CA LEU A 144 13.46 4.33 -7.12
C LEU A 144 14.01 3.43 -8.23
N GLN A 145 13.26 3.27 -9.31
CA GLN A 145 13.68 2.47 -10.45
C GLN A 145 14.93 3.06 -11.14
N LEU A 146 14.95 4.37 -11.38
CA LEU A 146 16.13 5.07 -11.94
C LEU A 146 17.35 4.93 -11.02
N ALA A 147 17.18 5.01 -9.70
CA ALA A 147 18.27 4.81 -8.74
C ALA A 147 18.87 3.40 -8.85
N VAL A 148 18.03 2.37 -8.92
CA VAL A 148 18.46 0.96 -9.02
C VAL A 148 19.08 0.66 -10.39
N MET A 149 18.63 1.32 -11.45
CA MET A 149 19.20 1.20 -12.81
C MET A 149 20.51 2.00 -12.99
N GLY A 150 20.92 2.79 -11.98
CA GLY A 150 22.11 3.64 -12.07
C GLY A 150 21.94 4.85 -13.00
N LYS A 151 20.69 5.26 -13.27
CA LYS A 151 20.37 6.41 -14.13
C LYS A 151 20.11 7.70 -13.34
N LEU A 152 20.06 7.64 -12.02
CA LEU A 152 19.71 8.80 -11.18
C LEU A 152 20.86 9.81 -11.03
N VAL A 153 22.10 9.34 -11.07
CA VAL A 153 23.31 10.16 -10.99
C VAL A 153 24.29 9.75 -12.08
N PRO A 154 25.13 10.68 -12.60
CA PRO A 154 26.19 10.35 -13.55
C PRO A 154 27.17 9.36 -12.93
N GLN A 155 27.72 8.45 -13.74
CA GLN A 155 28.79 7.56 -13.35
C GLN A 155 30.12 8.32 -13.31
N ASP A 156 30.92 8.17 -12.25
CA ASP A 156 32.29 8.69 -12.21
C ASP A 156 33.26 7.60 -12.72
N PRO A 157 33.98 7.83 -13.82
CA PRO A 157 34.94 6.85 -14.36
C PRO A 157 36.12 6.59 -13.42
N ASN A 158 36.34 7.42 -12.40
CA ASN A 158 37.37 7.22 -11.39
C ASN A 158 36.92 6.33 -10.24
N ASP A 159 35.64 6.01 -10.14
CA ASP A 159 35.14 5.12 -9.11
C ASP A 159 35.66 3.70 -9.32
N GLU A 160 35.98 3.04 -8.19
CA GLU A 160 36.42 1.65 -8.23
C GLU A 160 35.29 0.75 -8.76
N PRO A 161 35.53 -0.10 -9.79
CA PRO A 161 34.49 -1.00 -10.29
C PRO A 161 33.96 -1.93 -9.20
N ALA A 162 32.63 -2.18 -9.18
CA ALA A 162 31.99 -3.03 -8.21
C ALA A 162 32.55 -4.48 -8.19
N SER A 163 33.17 -4.93 -9.27
CA SER A 163 33.88 -6.22 -9.33
C SER A 163 35.04 -6.30 -8.34
N GLU A 164 35.81 -5.20 -8.15
CA GLU A 164 36.92 -5.16 -7.18
C GLU A 164 36.36 -5.13 -5.74
N LEU A 165 35.31 -4.37 -5.49
CA LEU A 165 34.60 -4.40 -4.21
C LEU A 165 34.13 -5.82 -3.86
N LEU A 166 33.53 -6.55 -4.81
CA LEU A 166 33.10 -7.94 -4.60
C LEU A 166 34.27 -8.87 -4.28
N LYS A 167 35.45 -8.69 -4.92
CA LYS A 167 36.65 -9.46 -4.58
C LYS A 167 37.07 -9.22 -3.14
N ARG A 168 37.10 -7.97 -2.68
CA ARG A 168 37.43 -7.62 -1.29
C ARG A 168 36.42 -8.23 -0.31
N ILE A 169 35.12 -8.15 -0.61
CA ILE A 169 34.11 -8.76 0.22
C ILE A 169 34.31 -10.28 0.29
N ALA A 170 34.60 -10.95 -0.84
CA ALA A 170 34.87 -12.38 -0.85
C ALA A 170 36.07 -12.78 -0.02
N GLN A 171 37.18 -11.99 -0.08
CA GLN A 171 38.38 -12.18 0.74
C GLN A 171 38.05 -12.03 2.23
N LYS A 172 37.32 -10.96 2.61
CA LYS A 172 36.89 -10.73 3.99
C LYS A 172 36.01 -11.87 4.50
N LYS A 173 35.07 -12.33 3.68
CA LYS A 173 34.20 -13.48 4.01
C LYS A 173 34.99 -14.76 4.22
N ALA A 174 36.00 -15.02 3.38
CA ALA A 174 36.88 -16.17 3.54
C ALA A 174 37.70 -16.10 4.84
N GLN A 175 38.17 -14.90 5.22
CA GLN A 175 38.84 -14.65 6.49
C GLN A 175 37.95 -14.93 7.69
N LEU A 176 36.69 -14.41 7.68
CA LEU A 176 35.71 -14.64 8.75
C LEU A 176 35.35 -16.13 8.92
N VAL A 177 35.33 -16.88 7.82
CA VAL A 177 35.15 -18.36 7.87
C VAL A 177 36.38 -19.04 8.54
N LYS A 178 37.61 -18.62 8.21
CA LYS A 178 38.81 -19.17 8.84
C LYS A 178 38.89 -18.84 10.34
N GLU A 179 38.41 -17.66 10.72
CA GLU A 179 38.36 -17.22 12.13
C GLU A 179 37.20 -17.88 12.90
N GLY A 180 36.35 -18.70 12.24
CA GLY A 180 35.19 -19.34 12.85
C GLY A 180 34.03 -18.40 13.20
N LYS A 181 34.09 -17.13 12.76
CA LYS A 181 33.03 -16.13 13.03
C LYS A 181 31.78 -16.36 12.21
N ILE A 182 31.93 -16.96 11.03
CA ILE A 182 30.80 -17.36 10.16
C ILE A 182 30.99 -18.78 9.66
N LYS A 183 29.88 -19.46 9.44
CA LYS A 183 29.87 -20.81 8.84
C LYS A 183 30.11 -20.71 7.33
N LYS A 184 30.86 -21.66 6.77
CA LYS A 184 31.03 -21.82 5.33
C LYS A 184 29.66 -22.04 4.69
N GLN A 185 29.27 -21.17 3.78
CA GLN A 185 28.00 -21.29 3.03
C GLN A 185 28.20 -22.13 1.78
N LYS A 186 27.14 -22.78 1.33
CA LYS A 186 27.12 -23.42 0.01
C LYS A 186 27.27 -22.36 -1.08
N PRO A 187 27.91 -22.68 -2.22
CA PRO A 187 27.93 -21.79 -3.37
C PRO A 187 26.53 -21.37 -3.78
N LEU A 188 26.35 -20.09 -4.07
CA LEU A 188 25.11 -19.57 -4.60
C LEU A 188 25.00 -19.91 -6.10
N PRO A 189 23.81 -20.12 -6.65
CA PRO A 189 23.64 -20.41 -8.07
C PRO A 189 24.13 -19.23 -8.91
N PRO A 190 24.65 -19.47 -10.13
CA PRO A 190 25.01 -18.41 -11.06
C PRO A 190 23.76 -17.59 -11.40
N ILE A 191 23.94 -16.33 -11.80
CA ILE A 191 22.87 -15.46 -12.26
C ILE A 191 22.67 -15.70 -13.73
N SER A 192 21.45 -16.11 -14.13
CA SER A 192 21.08 -16.27 -15.54
C SER A 192 20.74 -14.91 -16.18
N ASP A 193 20.72 -14.85 -17.52
CA ASP A 193 20.37 -13.62 -18.21
C ASP A 193 18.89 -13.24 -18.00
N GLU A 194 18.01 -14.20 -17.80
CA GLU A 194 16.59 -14.00 -17.49
C GLU A 194 16.37 -13.32 -16.12
N GLU A 195 17.36 -13.41 -15.21
CA GLU A 195 17.29 -12.77 -13.90
C GLU A 195 17.82 -11.32 -13.90
N LYS A 196 18.27 -10.83 -15.07
CA LYS A 196 18.82 -9.47 -15.26
C LYS A 196 17.76 -8.61 -15.97
N PRO A 197 16.91 -7.90 -15.23
CA PRO A 197 15.75 -7.18 -15.82
C PRO A 197 16.14 -5.96 -16.66
N PHE A 198 17.40 -5.49 -16.60
CA PHE A 198 17.90 -4.35 -17.34
C PHE A 198 19.44 -4.43 -17.48
N GLU A 199 19.99 -3.66 -18.40
CA GLU A 199 21.43 -3.52 -18.56
C GLU A 199 22.02 -2.61 -17.46
N LEU A 200 23.20 -2.95 -16.98
CA LEU A 200 23.90 -2.17 -15.96
C LEU A 200 24.80 -1.11 -16.56
N PRO A 201 24.99 0.04 -15.91
CA PRO A 201 26.04 0.99 -16.26
C PRO A 201 27.44 0.39 -16.17
N GLU A 202 28.42 1.04 -16.80
CA GLU A 202 29.82 0.66 -16.69
C GLU A 202 30.27 0.67 -15.22
N GLY A 203 31.08 -0.29 -14.84
CA GLY A 203 31.56 -0.47 -13.47
C GLY A 203 30.61 -1.20 -12.53
N TRP A 204 29.36 -1.41 -12.92
CA TRP A 204 28.39 -2.16 -12.12
C TRP A 204 28.38 -3.65 -12.46
N VAL A 205 28.02 -4.51 -11.52
CA VAL A 205 27.86 -5.95 -11.73
C VAL A 205 26.69 -6.52 -10.99
N TRP A 206 26.01 -7.48 -11.59
CA TRP A 206 25.00 -8.27 -10.91
C TRP A 206 25.64 -9.20 -9.89
N CYS A 207 25.13 -9.24 -8.67
CA CYS A 207 25.56 -10.18 -7.63
C CYS A 207 24.37 -10.75 -6.85
N ARG A 208 24.58 -11.92 -6.26
CA ARG A 208 23.59 -12.47 -5.31
C ARG A 208 23.67 -11.73 -3.99
N LEU A 209 22.55 -11.33 -3.43
CA LEU A 209 22.49 -10.64 -2.13
C LEU A 209 23.24 -11.41 -1.02
N GLY A 210 23.13 -12.75 -1.01
CA GLY A 210 23.88 -13.61 -0.09
C GLY A 210 25.39 -13.65 -0.31
N SER A 211 25.93 -13.06 -1.41
CA SER A 211 27.38 -12.89 -1.59
C SER A 211 27.91 -11.73 -0.77
N ILE A 212 27.13 -10.69 -0.58
CA ILE A 212 27.54 -9.43 0.07
C ILE A 212 27.00 -9.26 1.49
N TYR A 213 25.87 -9.90 1.80
CA TYR A 213 25.26 -9.87 3.13
C TYR A 213 25.13 -11.25 3.74
N ASN A 214 25.14 -11.30 5.07
CA ASN A 214 24.72 -12.46 5.83
C ASN A 214 23.39 -12.14 6.53
N PHE A 215 22.49 -13.12 6.57
CA PHE A 215 21.18 -12.99 7.20
C PHE A 215 21.18 -13.71 8.54
N LEU A 216 20.66 -13.06 9.55
CA LEU A 216 20.35 -13.66 10.83
C LEU A 216 18.84 -13.73 11.00
N ASN A 217 18.30 -14.94 10.99
CA ASN A 217 16.90 -15.17 11.36
C ASN A 217 16.76 -15.04 12.88
N GLY A 218 15.67 -14.45 13.34
CA GLY A 218 15.38 -14.32 14.75
C GLY A 218 15.20 -15.67 15.44
N TYR A 219 15.36 -15.67 16.75
CA TYR A 219 15.23 -16.86 17.58
C TYR A 219 13.76 -17.23 17.84
N ALA A 220 13.48 -18.52 17.97
CA ALA A 220 12.16 -19.06 18.29
C ALA A 220 11.92 -19.04 19.81
N PHE A 221 11.71 -17.86 20.39
CA PHE A 221 11.38 -17.76 21.81
C PHE A 221 10.08 -18.48 22.12
N LYS A 222 10.07 -19.26 23.18
CA LYS A 222 8.84 -19.96 23.63
C LYS A 222 7.86 -18.99 24.26
N SER A 223 6.58 -19.15 23.97
CA SER A 223 5.54 -18.28 24.54
C SER A 223 5.45 -18.33 26.07
N GLU A 224 5.89 -19.44 26.67
CA GLU A 224 5.99 -19.61 28.13
C GLU A 224 6.99 -18.64 28.79
N TRP A 225 7.94 -18.11 28.02
CA TRP A 225 8.94 -17.13 28.50
C TRP A 225 8.45 -15.68 28.40
N PHE A 226 7.28 -15.48 27.82
CA PHE A 226 6.78 -14.13 27.60
C PHE A 226 6.28 -13.50 28.88
N THR A 227 6.70 -12.27 29.12
CA THR A 227 6.37 -11.48 30.32
C THR A 227 5.86 -10.10 29.90
N SER A 228 5.26 -9.39 30.86
CA SER A 228 4.81 -8.01 30.67
C SER A 228 5.93 -6.97 30.86
N VAL A 229 7.05 -7.37 31.46
CA VAL A 229 8.20 -6.50 31.77
C VAL A 229 9.49 -7.23 31.43
N GLY A 230 10.47 -6.50 30.91
CA GLY A 230 11.77 -7.05 30.52
C GLY A 230 12.26 -6.52 29.18
N LEU A 231 13.05 -7.32 28.46
CA LEU A 231 13.56 -6.95 27.15
C LEU A 231 12.51 -7.20 26.07
N ARG A 232 12.25 -6.19 25.24
CA ARG A 232 11.27 -6.25 24.14
C ARG A 232 11.66 -7.28 23.08
N LEU A 233 10.68 -7.99 22.55
CA LEU A 233 10.84 -8.87 21.39
C LEU A 233 10.28 -8.19 20.14
N LEU A 234 11.13 -8.01 19.12
CA LEU A 234 10.67 -7.53 17.82
C LEU A 234 10.07 -8.70 17.04
N ARG A 235 8.76 -8.67 16.90
CA ARG A 235 7.96 -9.67 16.20
C ARG A 235 7.55 -9.16 14.82
N ASN A 236 7.10 -10.06 13.95
CA ASN A 236 6.51 -9.69 12.67
C ASN A 236 5.39 -8.64 12.78
N ALA A 237 4.57 -8.72 13.85
CA ALA A 237 3.49 -7.75 14.12
C ALA A 237 3.99 -6.33 14.42
N ASN A 238 5.25 -6.21 14.86
CA ASN A 238 5.86 -4.93 15.23
C ASN A 238 6.57 -4.24 14.06
N ILE A 239 6.60 -4.85 12.86
CA ILE A 239 7.20 -4.27 11.66
C ILE A 239 6.10 -3.62 10.83
N ALA A 240 6.27 -2.34 10.52
CA ALA A 240 5.46 -1.61 9.56
C ALA A 240 6.30 -1.29 8.31
N HIS A 241 5.85 -0.38 7.45
CA HIS A 241 6.63 0.04 6.29
C HIS A 241 7.68 1.09 6.69
N GLY A 242 8.93 0.68 6.79
CA GLY A 242 10.09 1.52 7.15
C GLY A 242 10.31 1.74 8.65
N VAL A 243 9.32 1.49 9.49
CA VAL A 243 9.35 1.78 10.92
C VAL A 243 8.83 0.61 11.77
N THR A 244 9.13 0.67 13.07
CA THR A 244 8.58 -0.27 14.06
C THR A 244 7.25 0.25 14.63
N ASN A 245 6.40 -0.68 15.08
CA ASN A 245 5.14 -0.38 15.77
C ASN A 245 5.06 -1.21 17.06
N TRP A 246 5.14 -0.53 18.20
CA TRP A 246 5.18 -1.14 19.52
C TRP A 246 3.82 -1.11 20.26
N LYS A 247 2.69 -1.02 19.56
CA LYS A 247 1.36 -1.05 20.19
C LYS A 247 1.08 -2.36 20.93
N ASP A 248 1.61 -3.48 20.41
CA ASP A 248 1.50 -4.81 21.00
C ASP A 248 2.91 -5.32 21.27
N VAL A 249 3.37 -5.19 22.53
CA VAL A 249 4.73 -5.50 22.95
C VAL A 249 4.73 -6.77 23.79
N VAL A 250 5.70 -7.64 23.52
CA VAL A 250 6.00 -8.83 24.32
C VAL A 250 7.44 -8.71 24.78
N HIS A 251 7.71 -9.14 26.00
CA HIS A 251 9.04 -9.11 26.63
C HIS A 251 9.49 -10.50 27.04
N ILE A 252 10.79 -10.62 27.31
CA ILE A 252 11.36 -11.75 28.05
C ILE A 252 12.10 -11.23 29.28
N PRO A 253 12.31 -12.07 30.32
CA PRO A 253 13.07 -11.69 31.50
C PRO A 253 14.49 -11.23 31.16
N ASN A 254 14.98 -10.22 31.89
CA ASN A 254 16.31 -9.64 31.63
C ASN A 254 17.46 -10.61 31.95
N ASP A 255 17.28 -11.55 32.82
CA ASP A 255 18.26 -12.58 33.19
C ASP A 255 18.56 -13.58 32.06
N MET A 256 17.66 -13.68 31.07
CA MET A 256 17.85 -14.53 29.90
C MET A 256 18.68 -13.88 28.78
N ILE A 257 19.00 -12.59 28.88
CA ILE A 257 19.63 -11.83 27.77
C ILE A 257 20.99 -12.43 27.36
N SER A 258 21.80 -12.87 28.30
CA SER A 258 23.14 -13.45 28.06
C SER A 258 23.09 -14.67 27.11
N ASP A 259 22.01 -15.41 27.09
CA ASP A 259 21.86 -16.58 26.23
C ASP A 259 21.52 -16.20 24.78
N PHE A 260 21.08 -14.95 24.56
CA PHE A 260 20.53 -14.47 23.28
C PHE A 260 21.25 -13.22 22.74
N GLU A 261 22.45 -12.91 23.16
CA GLU A 261 23.22 -11.72 22.72
C GLU A 261 23.31 -11.58 21.20
N ASN A 262 23.43 -12.68 20.47
CA ASN A 262 23.48 -12.67 19.01
C ASN A 262 22.20 -12.12 18.33
N TYR A 263 21.09 -12.09 19.06
CA TYR A 263 19.80 -11.64 18.56
C TYR A 263 19.45 -10.22 19.02
N ILE A 264 20.32 -9.57 19.77
CA ILE A 264 20.18 -8.17 20.15
C ILE A 264 20.28 -7.32 18.88
N LEU A 265 19.32 -6.40 18.73
CA LEU A 265 19.33 -5.44 17.64
C LEU A 265 20.14 -4.21 18.01
N SER A 266 20.73 -3.58 17.00
CA SER A 266 21.48 -2.35 17.08
C SER A 266 20.80 -1.24 16.29
N GLU A 267 21.14 0.00 16.61
CA GLU A 267 20.68 1.16 15.83
C GLU A 267 21.13 1.01 14.36
N ASN A 268 20.24 1.38 13.44
CA ASN A 268 20.38 1.23 11.99
C ASN A 268 20.39 -0.23 11.48
N ASP A 269 20.10 -1.23 12.31
CA ASP A 269 19.82 -2.58 11.78
C ASP A 269 18.59 -2.52 10.87
N ILE A 270 18.70 -3.09 9.68
CA ILE A 270 17.57 -3.31 8.79
C ILE A 270 16.98 -4.68 9.08
N VAL A 271 15.71 -4.71 9.42
CA VAL A 271 14.93 -5.93 9.67
C VAL A 271 13.86 -6.14 8.65
N ILE A 272 13.68 -7.38 8.22
CA ILE A 272 12.70 -7.76 7.19
C ILE A 272 11.78 -8.84 7.74
N SER A 273 10.49 -8.70 7.49
CA SER A 273 9.52 -9.75 7.74
C SER A 273 9.76 -10.94 6.80
N LEU A 274 9.78 -12.16 7.34
CA LEU A 274 9.81 -13.39 6.56
C LEU A 274 8.42 -14.01 6.36
N ASP A 275 7.41 -13.44 7.04
CA ASP A 275 6.02 -13.86 6.93
C ASP A 275 5.20 -12.74 6.29
N ARG A 276 4.67 -12.99 5.09
CA ARG A 276 4.00 -11.99 4.24
C ARG A 276 4.87 -10.74 4.05
N PRO A 277 6.08 -10.91 3.46
CA PRO A 277 7.05 -9.82 3.33
C PRO A 277 6.60 -8.73 2.36
N ILE A 278 5.72 -9.04 1.42
CA ILE A 278 5.18 -8.09 0.43
C ILE A 278 3.73 -7.79 0.80
N ILE A 279 3.43 -6.53 1.00
CA ILE A 279 2.10 -6.00 1.34
C ILE A 279 1.75 -4.88 0.34
N ASN A 280 0.53 -4.35 0.39
CA ASN A 280 0.08 -3.32 -0.57
C ASN A 280 0.98 -2.07 -0.63
N THR A 281 1.66 -1.74 0.47
CA THR A 281 2.61 -0.61 0.55
C THR A 281 4.05 -0.98 0.17
N GLY A 282 4.31 -2.22 -0.28
CA GLY A 282 5.63 -2.71 -0.65
C GLY A 282 6.23 -3.73 0.32
N LEU A 283 7.56 -3.71 0.48
CA LEU A 283 8.26 -4.63 1.38
C LEU A 283 7.98 -4.27 2.85
N LYS A 284 7.67 -5.28 3.63
CA LYS A 284 7.48 -5.17 5.08
C LYS A 284 8.84 -5.22 5.78
N TYR A 285 9.40 -4.06 6.09
CA TYR A 285 10.70 -3.88 6.74
C TYR A 285 10.62 -2.77 7.79
N ALA A 286 11.65 -2.67 8.63
CA ALA A 286 11.89 -1.53 9.49
C ALA A 286 13.40 -1.25 9.62
N ILE A 287 13.75 0.01 9.86
CA ILE A 287 15.09 0.43 10.28
C ILE A 287 15.01 0.67 11.79
N ILE A 288 15.87 0.00 12.54
CA ILE A 288 15.87 0.10 13.99
C ILE A 288 16.44 1.45 14.42
N SER A 289 15.62 2.19 15.12
CA SER A 289 15.99 3.48 15.70
C SER A 289 16.49 3.33 17.15
N LYS A 290 17.11 4.36 17.68
CA LYS A 290 17.53 4.39 19.08
C LYS A 290 16.39 4.19 20.08
N SER A 291 15.18 4.64 19.74
CA SER A 291 13.98 4.47 20.57
C SER A 291 13.44 3.04 20.60
N ASP A 292 13.85 2.20 19.64
CA ASP A 292 13.48 0.79 19.57
C ASP A 292 14.32 -0.09 20.50
N LEU A 293 15.46 0.42 20.93
CA LEU A 293 16.44 -0.32 21.73
C LEU A 293 16.20 -0.18 23.24
N PRO A 294 16.55 -1.19 24.04
CA PRO A 294 17.04 -2.50 23.62
C PRO A 294 15.90 -3.43 23.20
N CYS A 295 16.14 -4.26 22.19
CA CYS A 295 15.19 -5.29 21.76
C CYS A 295 15.90 -6.50 21.12
N LEU A 296 15.22 -7.65 21.09
CA LEU A 296 15.69 -8.91 20.51
C LEU A 296 14.88 -9.28 19.27
N LEU A 297 15.54 -9.95 18.34
CA LEU A 297 14.97 -10.42 17.08
C LEU A 297 14.26 -11.76 17.27
N LEU A 298 12.93 -11.79 17.10
CA LEU A 298 12.12 -13.00 17.18
C LEU A 298 11.98 -13.68 15.80
N GLN A 299 11.74 -14.99 15.79
CA GLN A 299 11.52 -15.79 14.58
C GLN A 299 10.52 -15.13 13.60
N ARG A 300 10.65 -15.45 12.31
CA ARG A 300 9.92 -14.86 11.17
C ARG A 300 10.29 -13.41 10.88
N VAL A 301 11.31 -12.91 11.55
CA VAL A 301 12.00 -11.66 11.20
C VAL A 301 13.47 -11.98 10.98
N ALA A 302 14.09 -11.36 10.00
CA ALA A 302 15.53 -11.46 9.75
C ALA A 302 16.17 -10.09 9.76
N LYS A 303 17.45 -10.03 10.13
CA LYS A 303 18.29 -8.84 9.96
C LYS A 303 19.47 -9.09 9.05
N PHE A 304 19.95 -8.05 8.39
CA PHE A 304 21.26 -8.06 7.75
C PHE A 304 22.34 -7.97 8.83
N LYS A 305 23.24 -8.93 8.87
CA LYS A 305 24.31 -8.99 9.87
C LYS A 305 25.58 -8.35 9.33
N ASN A 306 26.07 -7.32 10.01
CA ASN A 306 27.37 -6.71 9.75
C ASN A 306 28.48 -7.48 10.53
N TYR A 307 29.71 -7.50 9.97
CA TYR A 307 30.86 -8.17 10.58
C TYR A 307 32.11 -7.24 10.62
#